data_5f48e357548da3923dee600cc0f0fc34
#
_entry.id   5f48e357548da3923dee600cc0f0fc34
#
_cell.length_a   1.000
_cell.length_b   1.000
_cell.length_c   1.000
_cell.angle_alpha   90.00
_cell.angle_beta   90.00
_cell.angle_gamma   90.00
#
_symmetry.space_group_name_H-M   'P 1'
#
loop_
_entity.id
_entity.type
_entity.pdbx_description
1 polymer ?
#
loop_
_entity_poly.entity_id
_entity_poly.type
_entity_poly.pdbx_seq_one_letter_code
_entity_poly.pdbx_strand_id
1 'polypeptide(L)'
;MRFIAVACLLLTVAPATAQTQAKGEDYTVQVAPGIYSVTWGNSWGNMGLNVGLSVGDDGLLLIDAQDEPEVPRLLARIAQISSKPVRRVISSHWHLDHIGGNATFAKQGAVIVGHDNTRKRLMTEQPNPLGRATQRAFPAEFWPTITFKDSLSLHFNGEDIDVLHLPSAHTDADSVMLFRKANVLFAEALFNNTNYTRVDLRGGSLDGMIAAYDKLLPMLDDNVKVVPGRGPIGGKRDFAAYREVMITLRERITRLIKDGKTLAEAIAAKPTEDFDTRWANGPIRPNQLVEEIYSDLKRTVR
;
A
#
# COMPACT_ATOMS: atom_id res chain seq x y z
N MET A 1 -13.53 37.73 -52.97
CA MET A 1 -13.53 36.44 -52.26
C MET A 1 -12.29 36.37 -51.38
N ARG A 2 -12.44 36.47 -50.09
CA ARG A 2 -11.34 36.32 -49.11
C ARG A 2 -11.41 34.91 -48.52
N PHE A 3 -10.36 34.12 -48.73
CA PHE A 3 -10.23 32.80 -48.14
C PHE A 3 -9.68 32.97 -46.74
N ILE A 4 -10.42 32.49 -45.73
CA ILE A 4 -9.96 32.37 -44.34
C ILE A 4 -9.36 30.99 -44.23
N ALA A 5 -8.05 30.94 -44.01
CA ALA A 5 -7.35 29.70 -43.66
C ALA A 5 -7.54 29.38 -42.19
N VAL A 6 -8.23 28.30 -41.86
CA VAL A 6 -8.33 27.79 -40.49
C VAL A 6 -7.09 26.93 -40.22
N ALA A 7 -6.20 27.41 -39.35
CA ALA A 7 -5.08 26.63 -38.88
C ALA A 7 -5.56 25.67 -37.76
N CYS A 8 -5.61 24.38 -38.03
CA CYS A 8 -5.78 23.33 -37.00
C CYS A 8 -4.49 23.20 -36.20
N LEU A 9 -4.53 23.65 -34.96
CA LEU A 9 -3.46 23.40 -33.98
C LEU A 9 -3.60 21.94 -33.48
N LEU A 10 -2.77 21.06 -33.98
CA LEU A 10 -2.62 19.71 -33.45
C LEU A 10 -1.86 19.78 -32.11
N LEU A 11 -2.59 19.69 -31.02
CA LEU A 11 -1.99 19.48 -29.68
C LEU A 11 -1.46 18.04 -29.63
N THR A 12 -0.16 17.90 -29.78
CA THR A 12 0.55 16.64 -29.51
C THR A 12 0.59 16.44 -27.99
N VAL A 13 -0.25 15.53 -27.47
CA VAL A 13 -0.13 15.03 -26.11
C VAL A 13 1.12 14.15 -26.06
N ALA A 14 2.19 14.65 -25.45
CA ALA A 14 3.37 13.85 -25.18
C ALA A 14 3.00 12.68 -24.25
N PRO A 15 3.46 11.43 -24.53
CA PRO A 15 3.23 10.31 -23.63
C PRO A 15 3.89 10.61 -22.27
N ALA A 16 3.15 10.40 -21.17
CA ALA A 16 3.71 10.47 -19.84
C ALA A 16 4.84 9.42 -19.75
N THR A 17 6.08 9.89 -19.75
CA THR A 17 7.24 9.05 -19.50
C THR A 17 7.13 8.50 -18.09
N ALA A 18 6.98 7.19 -17.94
CA ALA A 18 7.13 6.51 -16.66
C ALA A 18 8.54 6.85 -16.12
N GLN A 19 8.60 7.68 -15.09
CA GLN A 19 9.86 7.98 -14.41
C GLN A 19 10.35 6.68 -13.77
N THR A 20 11.43 6.13 -14.30
CA THR A 20 12.16 5.01 -13.67
C THR A 20 12.73 5.52 -12.36
N GLN A 21 12.22 5.00 -11.24
CA GLN A 21 12.71 5.32 -9.91
C GLN A 21 14.16 4.82 -9.77
N ALA A 22 15.11 5.74 -9.64
CA ALA A 22 16.50 5.38 -9.39
C ALA A 22 16.67 4.82 -7.96
N LYS A 23 17.50 3.77 -7.83
CA LYS A 23 17.75 3.10 -6.54
C LYS A 23 18.31 4.07 -5.52
N GLY A 24 17.57 4.29 -4.42
CA GLY A 24 18.07 5.01 -3.24
C GLY A 24 17.89 6.53 -3.24
N GLU A 25 17.30 7.12 -4.28
CA GLU A 25 17.00 8.55 -4.29
C GLU A 25 15.72 8.88 -3.52
N ASP A 26 15.75 10.05 -2.90
CA ASP A 26 14.57 10.64 -2.29
C ASP A 26 13.60 11.08 -3.38
N TYR A 27 12.36 10.66 -3.28
CA TYR A 27 11.38 10.85 -4.31
C TYR A 27 10.09 11.44 -3.72
N THR A 28 9.75 12.65 -4.16
CA THR A 28 8.49 13.29 -3.83
C THR A 28 7.75 13.58 -5.13
N VAL A 29 6.56 12.99 -5.28
CA VAL A 29 5.70 13.20 -6.44
C VAL A 29 4.45 13.92 -6.03
N GLN A 30 4.13 15.00 -6.70
CA GLN A 30 2.79 15.55 -6.65
C GLN A 30 1.86 14.69 -7.52
N VAL A 31 1.05 13.87 -6.86
CA VAL A 31 0.12 12.93 -7.52
C VAL A 31 -1.06 13.68 -8.13
N ALA A 32 -1.58 14.65 -7.38
CA ALA A 32 -2.64 15.57 -7.78
C ALA A 32 -2.45 16.92 -7.05
N PRO A 33 -3.18 18.00 -7.39
CA PRO A 33 -3.10 19.24 -6.65
C PRO A 33 -3.30 19.02 -5.14
N GLY A 34 -2.31 19.42 -4.33
CA GLY A 34 -2.31 19.23 -2.87
C GLY A 34 -2.12 17.79 -2.37
N ILE A 35 -1.93 16.82 -3.25
CA ILE A 35 -1.73 15.40 -2.88
C ILE A 35 -0.36 14.92 -3.36
N TYR A 36 0.42 14.37 -2.45
CA TYR A 36 1.80 13.95 -2.69
C TYR A 36 2.01 12.49 -2.26
N SER A 37 2.95 11.83 -2.91
CA SER A 37 3.59 10.60 -2.46
C SER A 37 5.04 10.93 -2.11
N VAL A 38 5.45 10.62 -0.89
CA VAL A 38 6.80 10.88 -0.38
C VAL A 38 7.45 9.53 -0.09
N THR A 39 8.56 9.24 -0.78
CA THR A 39 9.27 7.98 -0.61
C THR A 39 10.78 8.15 -0.71
N TRP A 40 11.53 7.18 -0.20
CA TRP A 40 12.98 7.04 -0.36
C TRP A 40 13.41 5.59 -0.16
N GLY A 41 14.63 5.24 -0.57
CA GLY A 41 15.20 3.94 -0.24
C GLY A 41 15.43 3.80 1.26
N ASN A 42 15.04 2.68 1.84
CA ASN A 42 15.19 2.37 3.26
C ASN A 42 15.93 1.04 3.50
N SER A 43 16.11 0.68 4.78
CA SER A 43 16.78 -0.55 5.22
C SER A 43 16.10 -1.85 4.79
N TRP A 44 14.84 -1.82 4.35
CA TRP A 44 14.08 -2.98 3.88
C TRP A 44 14.32 -3.32 2.40
N GLY A 45 15.21 -2.59 1.75
CA GLY A 45 15.52 -2.74 0.33
C GLY A 45 15.44 -1.41 -0.40
N ASN A 46 15.83 -1.40 -1.67
CA ASN A 46 15.97 -0.16 -2.45
C ASN A 46 14.65 0.56 -2.81
N MET A 47 13.50 0.08 -2.31
CA MET A 47 12.20 0.70 -2.50
C MET A 47 11.54 0.95 -1.16
N GLY A 48 11.52 2.22 -0.75
CA GLY A 48 10.86 2.68 0.46
C GLY A 48 9.34 2.64 0.38
N LEU A 49 8.70 2.81 1.53
CA LEU A 49 7.28 3.01 1.64
C LEU A 49 6.88 4.35 0.99
N ASN A 50 5.80 4.36 0.24
CA ASN A 50 5.16 5.56 -0.27
C ASN A 50 4.25 6.13 0.82
N VAL A 51 4.70 7.15 1.53
CA VAL A 51 3.85 7.89 2.47
C VAL A 51 2.97 8.87 1.71
N GLY A 52 1.66 8.80 1.91
CA GLY A 52 0.73 9.77 1.35
C GLY A 52 0.70 11.07 2.16
N LEU A 53 0.62 12.21 1.48
CA LEU A 53 0.49 13.51 2.12
C LEU A 53 -0.56 14.36 1.38
N SER A 54 -1.60 14.79 2.12
CA SER A 54 -2.54 15.82 1.66
C SER A 54 -2.23 17.15 2.34
N VAL A 55 -2.16 18.21 1.53
CA VAL A 55 -1.82 19.58 1.93
C VAL A 55 -2.94 20.53 1.54
N GLY A 56 -3.50 21.27 2.48
CA GLY A 56 -4.54 22.26 2.22
C GLY A 56 -4.82 23.13 3.45
N ASP A 57 -5.99 23.75 3.52
CA ASP A 57 -6.30 24.72 4.57
C ASP A 57 -6.55 24.11 5.93
N ASP A 58 -6.99 22.86 5.99
CA ASP A 58 -7.19 22.14 7.25
C ASP A 58 -5.88 21.67 7.89
N GLY A 59 -4.73 21.88 7.24
CA GLY A 59 -3.40 21.41 7.65
C GLY A 59 -2.94 20.22 6.82
N LEU A 60 -2.14 19.34 7.44
CA LEU A 60 -1.61 18.15 6.76
C LEU A 60 -2.32 16.88 7.24
N LEU A 61 -2.62 15.99 6.27
CA LEU A 61 -3.03 14.62 6.52
C LEU A 61 -1.96 13.70 5.95
N LEU A 62 -1.45 12.78 6.76
CA LEU A 62 -0.54 11.72 6.37
C LEU A 62 -1.31 10.40 6.20
N ILE A 63 -0.88 9.60 5.23
CA ILE A 63 -1.19 8.19 5.10
C ILE A 63 0.08 7.43 5.42
N ASP A 64 0.06 6.72 6.53
CA ASP A 64 1.18 6.06 7.18
C ASP A 64 2.29 7.02 7.69
N ALA A 65 3.16 6.50 8.54
CA ALA A 65 4.09 7.32 9.30
C ALA A 65 5.54 6.79 9.31
N GLN A 66 5.86 5.81 8.44
CA GLN A 66 7.17 5.19 8.34
C GLN A 66 7.63 4.41 9.60
N ASP A 67 8.79 3.78 9.53
CA ASP A 67 9.54 3.28 10.69
C ASP A 67 10.03 4.42 11.56
N GLU A 68 10.10 4.20 12.88
CA GLU A 68 10.55 5.21 13.84
C GLU A 68 11.92 5.84 13.49
N PRO A 69 12.97 5.11 13.07
CA PRO A 69 14.24 5.69 12.65
C PRO A 69 14.14 6.60 11.41
N GLU A 70 13.14 6.42 10.56
CA GLU A 70 12.95 7.20 9.33
C GLU A 70 12.10 8.47 9.56
N VAL A 71 11.46 8.63 10.72
CA VAL A 71 10.59 9.77 11.02
C VAL A 71 11.28 11.14 10.90
N PRO A 72 12.55 11.33 11.35
CA PRO A 72 13.24 12.61 11.16
C PRO A 72 13.37 12.98 9.67
N ARG A 73 13.62 12.01 8.81
CA ARG A 73 13.70 12.20 7.35
C ARG A 73 12.33 12.52 6.75
N LEU A 74 11.27 11.84 7.19
CA LEU A 74 9.89 12.15 6.80
C LEU A 74 9.54 13.59 7.18
N LEU A 75 9.81 14.02 8.40
CA LEU A 75 9.56 15.39 8.86
C LEU A 75 10.31 16.43 8.02
N ALA A 76 11.58 16.17 7.69
CA ALA A 76 12.37 17.06 6.83
C ALA A 76 11.77 17.17 5.42
N ARG A 77 11.23 16.08 4.88
CA ARG A 77 10.55 16.09 3.56
C ARG A 77 9.21 16.83 3.61
N ILE A 78 8.41 16.60 4.64
CA ILE A 78 7.16 17.34 4.85
C ILE A 78 7.44 18.84 4.92
N ALA A 79 8.46 19.27 5.66
CA ALA A 79 8.82 20.67 5.82
C ALA A 79 9.23 21.37 4.50
N GLN A 80 9.75 20.60 3.53
CA GLN A 80 10.04 21.12 2.18
C GLN A 80 8.78 21.38 1.35
N ILE A 81 7.67 20.68 1.67
CA ILE A 81 6.40 20.80 0.95
C ILE A 81 5.50 21.84 1.63
N SER A 82 5.43 21.82 2.97
CA SER A 82 4.55 22.70 3.74
C SER A 82 5.03 22.89 5.17
N SER A 83 4.87 24.10 5.70
CA SER A 83 5.08 24.43 7.11
C SER A 83 3.85 24.20 7.99
N LYS A 84 2.71 23.79 7.41
CA LYS A 84 1.48 23.53 8.17
C LYS A 84 1.65 22.29 9.09
N PRO A 85 0.98 22.26 10.25
CA PRO A 85 1.08 21.11 11.15
C PRO A 85 0.35 19.88 10.57
N VAL A 86 0.88 18.69 10.88
CA VAL A 86 0.17 17.42 10.67
C VAL A 86 -1.00 17.35 11.64
N ARG A 87 -2.21 17.28 11.13
CA ARG A 87 -3.45 17.21 11.91
C ARG A 87 -4.02 15.81 12.02
N ARG A 88 -3.75 14.97 11.01
CA ARG A 88 -4.26 13.60 10.94
C ARG A 88 -3.17 12.67 10.41
N VAL A 89 -3.11 11.48 10.95
CA VAL A 89 -2.38 10.34 10.41
C VAL A 89 -3.38 9.19 10.25
N ILE A 90 -3.52 8.64 9.07
CA ILE A 90 -4.30 7.42 8.83
C ILE A 90 -3.30 6.27 8.73
N SER A 91 -3.34 5.33 9.68
CA SER A 91 -2.56 4.10 9.63
C SER A 91 -3.30 3.07 8.78
N SER A 92 -2.71 2.71 7.63
CA SER A 92 -3.31 1.74 6.69
C SER A 92 -3.46 0.36 7.31
N HIS A 93 -2.49 -0.08 8.10
CA HIS A 93 -2.50 -1.30 8.89
C HIS A 93 -1.49 -1.22 10.05
N TRP A 94 -1.20 -2.34 10.72
CA TRP A 94 -0.46 -2.35 12.00
C TRP A 94 1.04 -2.68 11.89
N HIS A 95 1.63 -2.85 10.71
CA HIS A 95 3.06 -3.12 10.57
C HIS A 95 3.91 -1.91 10.96
N LEU A 96 5.08 -2.19 11.52
CA LEU A 96 5.98 -1.19 12.10
C LEU A 96 6.34 -0.07 11.12
N ASP A 97 6.65 -0.42 9.89
CA ASP A 97 7.03 0.51 8.82
C ASP A 97 5.89 1.44 8.35
N HIS A 98 4.67 1.22 8.86
CA HIS A 98 3.50 2.08 8.61
C HIS A 98 3.11 2.92 9.83
N ILE A 99 3.40 2.41 11.04
CA ILE A 99 2.93 3.07 12.29
C ILE A 99 4.07 3.63 13.17
N GLY A 100 5.33 3.39 12.81
CA GLY A 100 6.47 3.74 13.65
C GLY A 100 6.56 5.22 14.04
N GLY A 101 6.08 6.12 13.18
CA GLY A 101 6.01 7.55 13.46
C GLY A 101 4.76 8.01 14.22
N ASN A 102 3.78 7.16 14.47
CA ASN A 102 2.50 7.56 15.09
C ASN A 102 2.70 8.33 16.41
N ALA A 103 3.56 7.83 17.30
CA ALA A 103 3.84 8.47 18.57
C ALA A 103 4.44 9.88 18.41
N THR A 104 5.30 10.08 17.43
CA THR A 104 5.90 11.39 17.15
C THR A 104 4.84 12.38 16.68
N PHE A 105 3.99 11.99 15.74
CA PHE A 105 2.92 12.86 15.25
C PHE A 105 1.83 13.10 16.31
N ALA A 106 1.48 12.09 17.10
CA ALA A 106 0.55 12.24 18.22
C ALA A 106 1.03 13.25 19.26
N LYS A 107 2.33 13.21 19.63
CA LYS A 107 2.96 14.22 20.52
C LYS A 107 2.93 15.63 19.93
N GLN A 108 2.89 15.77 18.61
CA GLN A 108 2.74 17.05 17.91
C GLN A 108 1.26 17.49 17.74
N GLY A 109 0.32 16.72 18.30
CA GLY A 109 -1.10 17.05 18.28
C GLY A 109 -1.89 16.46 17.10
N ALA A 110 -1.30 15.56 16.32
CA ALA A 110 -2.03 14.85 15.28
C ALA A 110 -2.97 13.78 15.87
N VAL A 111 -4.14 13.63 15.28
CA VAL A 111 -5.07 12.53 15.60
C VAL A 111 -4.70 11.32 14.76
N ILE A 112 -4.45 10.19 15.41
CA ILE A 112 -4.18 8.92 14.75
C ILE A 112 -5.50 8.21 14.48
N VAL A 113 -5.73 7.87 13.21
CA VAL A 113 -6.92 7.16 12.71
C VAL A 113 -6.50 5.80 12.18
N GLY A 114 -7.28 4.76 12.41
CA GLY A 114 -7.01 3.43 11.86
C GLY A 114 -8.15 2.46 12.09
N HIS A 115 -8.07 1.29 11.47
CA HIS A 115 -9.06 0.25 11.69
C HIS A 115 -9.01 -0.29 13.14
N ASP A 116 -10.14 -0.78 13.67
CA ASP A 116 -10.22 -1.39 15.01
C ASP A 116 -9.16 -2.47 15.24
N ASN A 117 -8.89 -3.29 14.21
CA ASN A 117 -7.88 -4.34 14.31
C ASN A 117 -6.46 -3.77 14.36
N THR A 118 -6.16 -2.64 13.69
CA THR A 118 -4.87 -1.95 13.86
C THR A 118 -4.63 -1.66 15.33
N ARG A 119 -5.60 -1.02 16.01
CA ARG A 119 -5.49 -0.75 17.44
C ARG A 119 -5.32 -2.02 18.27
N LYS A 120 -6.15 -3.05 18.04
CA LYS A 120 -6.06 -4.34 18.78
C LYS A 120 -4.72 -5.01 18.60
N ARG A 121 -4.18 -5.03 17.39
CA ARG A 121 -2.88 -5.65 17.07
C ARG A 121 -1.72 -4.92 17.75
N LEU A 122 -1.77 -3.60 17.83
CA LEU A 122 -0.73 -2.80 18.51
C LEU A 122 -0.75 -2.98 20.04
N MET A 123 -1.87 -3.35 20.63
CA MET A 123 -2.00 -3.56 22.09
C MET A 123 -1.40 -4.90 22.57
N THR A 124 -1.11 -5.83 21.68
CA THR A 124 -0.66 -7.19 22.01
C THR A 124 0.52 -7.63 21.16
N GLU A 125 1.26 -8.60 21.66
CA GLU A 125 2.32 -9.24 20.87
C GLU A 125 1.74 -9.99 19.68
N GLN A 126 2.46 -9.94 18.56
CA GLN A 126 2.08 -10.58 17.29
C GLN A 126 3.15 -11.61 16.89
N PRO A 127 3.07 -12.86 17.38
CA PRO A 127 4.00 -13.92 16.99
C PRO A 127 3.81 -14.27 15.51
N ASN A 128 4.91 -14.52 14.82
CA ASN A 128 4.85 -14.90 13.42
C ASN A 128 4.63 -16.42 13.29
N PRO A 129 3.59 -16.89 12.58
CA PRO A 129 3.29 -18.33 12.42
C PRO A 129 4.39 -19.15 11.73
N LEU A 130 5.26 -18.48 10.95
CA LEU A 130 6.41 -19.11 10.29
C LEU A 130 7.69 -19.08 11.14
N GLY A 131 7.58 -18.82 12.45
CA GLY A 131 8.74 -18.77 13.36
C GLY A 131 9.67 -17.58 13.13
N ARG A 132 9.26 -16.59 12.36
CA ARG A 132 10.00 -15.31 12.17
C ARG A 132 9.83 -14.43 13.41
N ALA A 133 10.48 -13.25 13.41
CA ALA A 133 10.45 -12.33 14.54
C ALA A 133 9.02 -11.97 14.98
N THR A 134 8.80 -12.01 16.29
CA THR A 134 7.57 -11.54 16.93
C THR A 134 7.58 -10.01 16.98
N GLN A 135 6.50 -9.38 16.53
CA GLN A 135 6.30 -7.96 16.77
C GLN A 135 5.78 -7.78 18.20
N ARG A 136 6.48 -7.00 19.00
CA ARG A 136 6.06 -6.68 20.38
C ARG A 136 4.84 -5.76 20.38
N ALA A 137 4.12 -5.74 21.50
CA ALA A 137 3.09 -4.74 21.75
C ALA A 137 3.71 -3.32 21.76
N PHE A 138 2.96 -2.35 21.28
CA PHE A 138 3.36 -0.95 21.25
C PHE A 138 2.73 -0.17 22.40
N PRO A 139 3.44 0.85 22.94
CA PRO A 139 2.89 1.79 23.91
C PRO A 139 1.66 2.53 23.36
N ALA A 140 0.83 3.05 24.27
CA ALA A 140 -0.48 3.65 23.92
C ALA A 140 -0.39 4.87 22.98
N GLU A 141 0.74 5.58 22.97
CA GLU A 141 0.98 6.72 22.09
C GLU A 141 1.07 6.35 20.59
N PHE A 142 1.24 5.06 20.26
CA PHE A 142 1.20 4.57 18.87
C PHE A 142 -0.20 4.23 18.38
N TRP A 143 -1.17 4.06 19.32
CA TRP A 143 -2.47 3.49 18.96
C TRP A 143 -3.38 4.52 18.30
N PRO A 144 -4.15 4.12 17.27
CA PRO A 144 -5.23 4.94 16.77
C PRO A 144 -6.19 5.38 17.87
N THR A 145 -6.49 6.68 17.93
CA THR A 145 -7.44 7.27 18.89
C THR A 145 -8.84 7.41 18.29
N ILE A 146 -8.93 7.44 16.96
CA ILE A 146 -10.19 7.28 16.23
C ILE A 146 -10.10 5.96 15.47
N THR A 147 -11.06 5.07 15.69
CA THR A 147 -11.13 3.79 14.99
C THR A 147 -12.45 3.62 14.24
N PHE A 148 -12.44 2.77 13.23
CA PHE A 148 -13.60 2.40 12.44
C PHE A 148 -13.60 0.89 12.16
N LYS A 149 -14.77 0.33 11.75
CA LYS A 149 -14.94 -1.10 11.46
C LYS A 149 -14.90 -1.41 9.97
N ASP A 150 -15.76 -0.76 9.20
CA ASP A 150 -15.92 -1.06 7.77
C ASP A 150 -15.37 0.05 6.88
N SER A 151 -15.73 1.30 7.21
CA SER A 151 -15.33 2.48 6.46
C SER A 151 -15.43 3.74 7.30
N LEU A 152 -14.74 4.76 6.86
CA LEU A 152 -14.82 6.12 7.37
C LEU A 152 -14.79 7.09 6.18
N SER A 153 -15.69 8.04 6.13
CA SER A 153 -15.61 9.17 5.21
C SER A 153 -14.96 10.36 5.93
N LEU A 154 -13.90 10.89 5.35
CA LEU A 154 -13.20 12.06 5.87
C LEU A 154 -13.28 13.19 4.86
N HIS A 155 -13.75 14.37 5.31
CA HIS A 155 -13.72 15.61 4.52
C HIS A 155 -12.53 16.44 5.01
N PHE A 156 -11.52 16.61 4.17
CA PHE A 156 -10.28 17.25 4.57
C PHE A 156 -9.56 17.87 3.37
N ASN A 157 -9.09 19.11 3.50
CA ASN A 157 -8.44 19.86 2.43
C ASN A 157 -9.26 19.96 1.15
N GLY A 158 -10.59 20.07 1.29
CA GLY A 158 -11.51 20.15 0.15
C GLY A 158 -11.78 18.82 -0.55
N GLU A 159 -11.16 17.71 -0.11
CA GLU A 159 -11.39 16.36 -0.62
C GLU A 159 -12.47 15.61 0.16
N ASP A 160 -13.11 14.66 -0.54
CA ASP A 160 -13.95 13.62 0.03
C ASP A 160 -13.15 12.32 -0.02
N ILE A 161 -12.68 11.84 1.13
CA ILE A 161 -11.77 10.70 1.24
C ILE A 161 -12.52 9.52 1.84
N ASP A 162 -12.67 8.45 1.07
CA ASP A 162 -13.17 7.19 1.60
C ASP A 162 -12.02 6.36 2.12
N VAL A 163 -12.03 6.07 3.41
CA VAL A 163 -11.15 5.10 4.07
C VAL A 163 -11.89 3.79 4.17
N LEU A 164 -11.47 2.78 3.43
CA LEU A 164 -12.17 1.51 3.26
C LEU A 164 -11.37 0.37 3.86
N HIS A 165 -11.96 -0.36 4.80
CA HIS A 165 -11.37 -1.59 5.32
C HIS A 165 -11.49 -2.76 4.34
N LEU A 166 -10.43 -3.57 4.29
CA LEU A 166 -10.29 -4.76 3.46
C LEU A 166 -10.05 -5.97 4.37
N PRO A 167 -11.09 -6.77 4.67
CA PRO A 167 -10.97 -7.89 5.60
C PRO A 167 -9.97 -8.94 5.12
N SER A 168 -9.02 -9.33 5.98
CA SER A 168 -8.09 -10.44 5.76
C SER A 168 -7.34 -10.41 4.43
N ALA A 169 -6.87 -9.23 3.97
CA ALA A 169 -6.11 -9.07 2.74
C ALA A 169 -4.60 -9.31 3.01
N HIS A 170 -3.74 -8.28 2.95
CA HIS A 170 -2.33 -8.38 3.37
C HIS A 170 -2.24 -8.67 4.89
N THR A 171 -3.09 -7.99 5.67
CA THR A 171 -3.38 -8.25 7.09
C THR A 171 -4.90 -8.29 7.33
N ASP A 172 -5.33 -8.44 8.59
CA ASP A 172 -6.73 -8.31 8.98
C ASP A 172 -7.16 -6.85 9.28
N ALA A 173 -6.29 -5.90 9.03
CA ALA A 173 -6.51 -4.50 9.38
C ALA A 173 -6.39 -3.54 8.19
N ASP A 174 -6.12 -4.06 7.00
CA ASP A 174 -5.81 -3.24 5.83
C ASP A 174 -6.91 -2.25 5.51
N SER A 175 -6.47 -1.04 5.22
CA SER A 175 -7.33 0.05 4.77
C SER A 175 -6.70 0.77 3.59
N VAL A 176 -7.53 1.15 2.63
CA VAL A 176 -7.13 1.96 1.47
C VAL A 176 -7.85 3.29 1.53
N MET A 177 -7.25 4.33 0.94
CA MET A 177 -7.78 5.69 0.95
C MET A 177 -8.06 6.16 -0.47
N LEU A 178 -9.33 6.34 -0.82
CA LEU A 178 -9.76 6.83 -2.12
C LEU A 178 -10.14 8.33 -2.02
N PHE A 179 -9.31 9.17 -2.61
CA PHE A 179 -9.57 10.60 -2.79
C PHE A 179 -10.47 10.79 -4.01
N ARG A 180 -11.74 11.09 -3.77
CA ARG A 180 -12.79 11.08 -4.79
C ARG A 180 -12.60 12.14 -5.86
N LYS A 181 -12.33 13.38 -5.47
CA LYS A 181 -12.19 14.50 -6.41
C LYS A 181 -10.89 14.45 -7.19
N ALA A 182 -9.80 14.13 -6.49
CA ALA A 182 -8.49 13.98 -7.11
C ALA A 182 -8.34 12.70 -7.95
N ASN A 183 -9.25 11.73 -7.80
CA ASN A 183 -9.21 10.42 -8.43
C ASN A 183 -7.88 9.68 -8.15
N VAL A 184 -7.52 9.60 -6.86
CA VAL A 184 -6.29 8.96 -6.37
C VAL A 184 -6.65 7.89 -5.35
N LEU A 185 -6.16 6.66 -5.56
CA LEU A 185 -6.22 5.57 -4.60
C LEU A 185 -4.85 5.37 -3.97
N PHE A 186 -4.73 5.50 -2.66
CA PHE A 186 -3.62 4.96 -1.89
C PHE A 186 -3.97 3.52 -1.51
N ALA A 187 -3.33 2.58 -2.21
CA ALA A 187 -3.62 1.14 -2.09
C ALA A 187 -2.77 0.45 -1.03
N GLU A 188 -1.73 1.14 -0.56
CA GLU A 188 -0.81 0.71 0.49
C GLU A 188 -0.33 -0.74 0.30
N ALA A 189 -0.19 -1.51 1.38
CA ALA A 189 0.37 -2.86 1.32
C ALA A 189 -0.53 -3.89 0.61
N LEU A 190 -1.73 -3.52 0.16
CA LEU A 190 -2.51 -4.36 -0.75
C LEU A 190 -1.81 -4.50 -2.11
N PHE A 191 -1.15 -3.43 -2.58
CA PHE A 191 -0.51 -3.37 -3.89
C PHE A 191 0.89 -2.77 -3.79
N ASN A 192 1.90 -3.52 -4.23
CA ASN A 192 3.24 -3.02 -4.44
C ASN A 192 3.54 -3.09 -5.94
N ASN A 193 3.70 -1.94 -6.61
CA ASN A 193 3.96 -1.94 -8.04
C ASN A 193 5.42 -2.34 -8.30
N THR A 194 5.62 -3.35 -9.16
CA THR A 194 6.91 -4.01 -9.43
C THR A 194 7.49 -4.89 -8.30
N ASN A 195 6.69 -5.13 -7.24
CA ASN A 195 7.08 -5.97 -6.11
C ASN A 195 5.97 -6.93 -5.72
N TYR A 196 6.36 -8.08 -5.19
CA TYR A 196 5.40 -8.95 -4.52
C TYR A 196 4.93 -8.35 -3.20
N THR A 197 3.63 -8.47 -2.94
CA THR A 197 3.03 -8.20 -1.64
C THR A 197 2.93 -9.51 -0.88
N ARG A 198 3.36 -9.51 0.37
CA ARG A 198 3.26 -10.69 1.23
C ARG A 198 1.82 -10.95 1.69
N VAL A 199 1.55 -12.21 2.05
CA VAL A 199 0.36 -12.61 2.83
C VAL A 199 0.80 -12.74 4.28
N ASP A 200 0.37 -11.85 5.17
CA ASP A 200 0.71 -11.97 6.58
C ASP A 200 -0.21 -12.97 7.28
N LEU A 201 0.33 -14.14 7.57
CA LEU A 201 -0.43 -15.26 8.17
C LEU A 201 -0.98 -14.98 9.58
N ARG A 202 -0.70 -13.81 10.16
CA ARG A 202 -1.28 -13.34 11.43
C ARG A 202 -2.69 -12.78 11.28
N GLY A 203 -3.27 -12.83 10.10
CA GLY A 203 -4.63 -12.37 9.85
C GLY A 203 -4.95 -12.08 8.39
N GLY A 204 -3.93 -12.01 7.54
CA GLY A 204 -4.09 -11.91 6.10
C GLY A 204 -4.37 -13.26 5.42
N SER A 205 -4.83 -13.22 4.19
CA SER A 205 -5.04 -14.38 3.33
C SER A 205 -4.97 -14.00 1.85
N LEU A 206 -4.57 -14.95 1.01
CA LEU A 206 -4.53 -14.74 -0.43
C LEU A 206 -5.95 -14.56 -1.02
N ASP A 207 -6.92 -15.33 -0.54
CA ASP A 207 -8.31 -15.20 -0.97
C ASP A 207 -8.89 -13.84 -0.58
N GLY A 208 -8.55 -13.35 0.62
CA GLY A 208 -8.93 -12.01 1.06
C GLY A 208 -8.27 -10.90 0.23
N MET A 209 -7.01 -11.05 -0.17
CA MET A 209 -6.36 -10.12 -1.10
C MET A 209 -7.10 -10.08 -2.44
N ILE A 210 -7.42 -11.23 -3.03
CA ILE A 210 -8.16 -11.29 -4.30
C ILE A 210 -9.54 -10.62 -4.14
N ALA A 211 -10.26 -10.93 -3.06
CA ALA A 211 -11.56 -10.31 -2.76
C ALA A 211 -11.46 -8.77 -2.58
N ALA A 212 -10.36 -8.27 -2.02
CA ALA A 212 -10.11 -6.84 -1.92
C ALA A 212 -9.97 -6.17 -3.30
N TYR A 213 -9.24 -6.79 -4.22
CA TYR A 213 -9.17 -6.33 -5.61
C TYR A 213 -10.53 -6.36 -6.29
N ASP A 214 -11.31 -7.46 -6.11
CA ASP A 214 -12.66 -7.61 -6.67
C ASP A 214 -13.63 -6.53 -6.17
N LYS A 215 -13.50 -6.15 -4.91
CA LYS A 215 -14.27 -5.05 -4.31
C LYS A 215 -13.87 -3.68 -4.87
N LEU A 216 -12.57 -3.42 -5.01
CA LEU A 216 -12.07 -2.09 -5.34
C LEU A 216 -12.13 -1.78 -6.85
N LEU A 217 -11.75 -2.71 -7.73
CA LEU A 217 -11.67 -2.48 -9.17
C LEU A 217 -12.93 -1.89 -9.81
N PRO A 218 -14.15 -2.32 -9.46
CA PRO A 218 -15.39 -1.71 -9.98
C PRO A 218 -15.65 -0.28 -9.49
N MET A 219 -15.05 0.11 -8.35
CA MET A 219 -15.21 1.44 -7.77
C MET A 219 -14.28 2.48 -8.40
N LEU A 220 -13.24 2.03 -9.13
CA LEU A 220 -12.20 2.88 -9.67
C LEU A 220 -12.54 3.34 -11.09
N ASP A 221 -12.31 4.62 -11.35
CA ASP A 221 -12.30 5.20 -12.69
C ASP A 221 -11.09 4.66 -13.50
N ASP A 222 -11.20 4.62 -14.82
CA ASP A 222 -10.12 4.11 -15.69
C ASP A 222 -8.85 4.98 -15.67
N ASN A 223 -8.99 6.27 -15.31
CA ASN A 223 -7.90 7.23 -15.21
C ASN A 223 -7.38 7.40 -13.76
N VAL A 224 -7.85 6.58 -12.81
CA VAL A 224 -7.40 6.64 -11.42
C VAL A 224 -5.88 6.49 -11.34
N LYS A 225 -5.24 7.31 -10.50
CA LYS A 225 -3.86 7.10 -10.09
C LYS A 225 -3.84 6.21 -8.86
N VAL A 226 -3.09 5.12 -8.93
CA VAL A 226 -2.94 4.18 -7.83
C VAL A 226 -1.55 4.35 -7.23
N VAL A 227 -1.49 4.86 -6.01
CA VAL A 227 -0.26 4.94 -5.22
C VAL A 227 -0.11 3.61 -4.48
N PRO A 228 0.91 2.81 -4.82
CA PRO A 228 1.16 1.54 -4.15
C PRO A 228 1.83 1.78 -2.79
N GLY A 229 1.85 0.76 -1.91
CA GLY A 229 2.67 0.83 -0.70
C GLY A 229 4.15 0.97 -1.03
N ARG A 230 4.62 0.28 -2.09
CA ARG A 230 6.00 0.40 -2.60
C ARG A 230 6.04 0.37 -4.12
N GLY A 231 7.02 1.06 -4.68
CA GLY A 231 7.22 1.11 -6.12
C GLY A 231 6.56 2.33 -6.78
N PRO A 232 6.65 2.43 -8.11
CA PRO A 232 6.15 3.58 -8.85
C PRO A 232 4.62 3.67 -8.83
N ILE A 233 4.11 4.90 -8.89
CA ILE A 233 2.68 5.16 -9.06
C ILE A 233 2.20 4.50 -10.35
N GLY A 234 1.10 3.77 -10.26
CA GLY A 234 0.47 3.10 -11.38
C GLY A 234 -0.95 3.59 -11.64
N GLY A 235 -1.69 2.80 -12.39
CA GLY A 235 -3.10 3.01 -12.69
C GLY A 235 -3.94 1.75 -12.45
N LYS A 236 -5.21 1.83 -12.77
CA LYS A 236 -6.17 0.70 -12.66
C LYS A 236 -5.68 -0.56 -13.36
N ARG A 237 -4.99 -0.40 -14.52
CA ARG A 237 -4.45 -1.55 -15.28
C ARG A 237 -3.34 -2.29 -14.53
N ASP A 238 -2.44 -1.56 -13.87
CA ASP A 238 -1.37 -2.17 -13.07
C ASP A 238 -1.94 -2.89 -11.85
N PHE A 239 -2.93 -2.26 -11.21
CA PHE A 239 -3.66 -2.81 -10.07
C PHE A 239 -4.39 -4.11 -10.46
N ALA A 240 -5.11 -4.12 -11.59
CA ALA A 240 -5.77 -5.29 -12.13
C ALA A 240 -4.77 -6.40 -12.54
N ALA A 241 -3.63 -6.03 -13.14
CA ALA A 241 -2.61 -7.00 -13.52
C ALA A 241 -2.05 -7.76 -12.30
N TYR A 242 -1.87 -7.09 -11.16
CA TYR A 242 -1.40 -7.77 -9.95
C TYR A 242 -2.47 -8.72 -9.36
N ARG A 243 -3.75 -8.38 -9.44
CA ARG A 243 -4.84 -9.31 -9.13
C ARG A 243 -4.72 -10.62 -9.90
N GLU A 244 -4.48 -10.55 -11.23
CA GLU A 244 -4.33 -11.75 -12.05
C GLU A 244 -3.10 -12.61 -11.63
N VAL A 245 -2.01 -11.97 -11.20
CA VAL A 245 -0.87 -12.67 -10.59
C VAL A 245 -1.33 -13.45 -9.35
N MET A 246 -2.08 -12.82 -8.45
CA MET A 246 -2.55 -13.48 -7.22
C MET A 246 -3.50 -14.66 -7.51
N ILE A 247 -4.41 -14.51 -8.47
CA ILE A 247 -5.30 -15.60 -8.92
C ILE A 247 -4.49 -16.75 -9.49
N THR A 248 -3.55 -16.47 -10.38
CA THR A 248 -2.72 -17.52 -11.00
C THR A 248 -1.88 -18.27 -9.95
N LEU A 249 -1.30 -17.56 -8.98
CA LEU A 249 -0.54 -18.19 -7.90
C LEU A 249 -1.43 -19.04 -7.01
N ARG A 250 -2.65 -18.59 -6.68
CA ARG A 250 -3.64 -19.38 -5.96
C ARG A 250 -3.92 -20.70 -6.67
N GLU A 251 -4.21 -20.65 -7.97
CA GLU A 251 -4.53 -21.85 -8.77
C GLU A 251 -3.34 -22.81 -8.85
N ARG A 252 -2.15 -22.33 -9.14
CA ARG A 252 -0.93 -23.13 -9.25
C ARG A 252 -0.59 -23.83 -7.92
N ILE A 253 -0.58 -23.07 -6.82
CA ILE A 253 -0.20 -23.59 -5.51
C ILE A 253 -1.29 -24.51 -4.95
N THR A 254 -2.58 -24.19 -5.16
CA THR A 254 -3.68 -25.09 -4.80
C THR A 254 -3.55 -26.45 -5.50
N ARG A 255 -3.19 -26.47 -6.79
CA ARG A 255 -2.95 -27.72 -7.53
C ARG A 255 -1.82 -28.52 -6.90
N LEU A 256 -0.68 -27.89 -6.63
CA LEU A 256 0.46 -28.55 -5.97
C LEU A 256 0.06 -29.16 -4.62
N ILE A 257 -0.73 -28.44 -3.80
CA ILE A 257 -1.23 -28.96 -2.52
C ILE A 257 -2.14 -30.19 -2.73
N LYS A 258 -3.07 -30.12 -3.69
CA LYS A 258 -3.98 -31.24 -4.01
C LYS A 258 -3.22 -32.47 -4.54
N ASP A 259 -2.13 -32.26 -5.27
CA ASP A 259 -1.23 -33.31 -5.76
C ASP A 259 -0.31 -33.85 -4.66
N GLY A 260 -0.51 -33.45 -3.40
CA GLY A 260 0.24 -33.94 -2.23
C GLY A 260 1.67 -33.38 -2.15
N LYS A 261 2.03 -32.37 -2.92
CA LYS A 261 3.36 -31.78 -2.92
C LYS A 261 3.68 -31.10 -1.58
N THR A 262 4.87 -31.35 -1.07
CA THR A 262 5.41 -30.65 0.09
C THR A 262 5.72 -29.19 -0.23
N LEU A 263 5.92 -28.36 0.79
CA LEU A 263 6.36 -26.97 0.61
C LEU A 263 7.67 -26.88 -0.20
N ALA A 264 8.64 -27.76 0.08
CA ALA A 264 9.91 -27.79 -0.64
C ALA A 264 9.71 -28.09 -2.14
N GLU A 265 8.83 -29.05 -2.47
CA GLU A 265 8.49 -29.36 -3.86
C GLU A 265 7.70 -28.23 -4.52
N ALA A 266 6.81 -27.55 -3.79
CA ALA A 266 6.07 -26.38 -4.30
C ALA A 266 7.00 -25.21 -4.61
N ILE A 267 8.00 -24.95 -3.78
CA ILE A 267 9.05 -23.94 -4.05
C ILE A 267 9.88 -24.36 -5.27
N ALA A 268 10.29 -25.64 -5.36
CA ALA A 268 11.07 -26.17 -6.47
C ALA A 268 10.33 -26.11 -7.81
N ALA A 269 8.99 -26.15 -7.79
CA ALA A 269 8.13 -26.01 -8.98
C ALA A 269 8.07 -24.57 -9.51
N LYS A 270 8.64 -23.59 -8.81
CA LYS A 270 8.73 -22.15 -9.21
C LYS A 270 7.42 -21.57 -9.76
N PRO A 271 6.32 -21.61 -9.02
CA PRO A 271 5.02 -21.15 -9.53
C PRO A 271 4.97 -19.66 -9.88
N THR A 272 5.97 -18.88 -9.48
CA THR A 272 6.08 -17.43 -9.71
C THR A 272 6.93 -17.06 -10.93
N GLU A 273 7.65 -18.01 -11.57
CA GLU A 273 8.72 -17.75 -12.55
C GLU A 273 8.33 -16.78 -13.66
N ASP A 274 7.11 -16.90 -14.22
CA ASP A 274 6.60 -16.01 -15.30
C ASP A 274 6.44 -14.56 -14.84
N PHE A 275 6.33 -14.32 -13.55
CA PHE A 275 6.05 -13.02 -12.95
C PHE A 275 7.29 -12.35 -12.34
N ASP A 276 8.35 -13.13 -12.08
CA ASP A 276 9.51 -12.70 -11.29
C ASP A 276 10.23 -11.50 -11.91
N THR A 277 10.33 -11.45 -13.25
CA THR A 277 10.97 -10.32 -13.95
C THR A 277 10.32 -8.98 -13.60
N ARG A 278 8.98 -8.96 -13.46
CA ARG A 278 8.25 -7.73 -13.14
C ARG A 278 8.06 -7.53 -11.63
N TRP A 279 7.83 -8.61 -10.88
CA TRP A 279 7.29 -8.50 -9.52
C TRP A 279 8.28 -8.92 -8.41
N ALA A 280 9.46 -9.44 -8.73
CA ALA A 280 10.43 -9.87 -7.72
C ALA A 280 11.53 -8.82 -7.42
N ASN A 281 11.24 -7.53 -7.64
CA ASN A 281 12.25 -6.47 -7.48
C ASN A 281 12.35 -5.90 -6.05
N GLY A 282 11.51 -6.40 -5.13
CA GLY A 282 11.42 -5.93 -3.76
C GLY A 282 11.99 -6.86 -2.69
N PRO A 283 11.65 -6.60 -1.43
CA PRO A 283 12.15 -7.37 -0.30
C PRO A 283 11.55 -8.78 -0.21
N ILE A 284 10.35 -9.00 -0.78
CA ILE A 284 9.69 -10.32 -0.75
C ILE A 284 10.22 -11.15 -1.91
N ARG A 285 10.97 -12.20 -1.58
CA ARG A 285 11.53 -13.11 -2.57
C ARG A 285 10.48 -14.11 -3.06
N PRO A 286 10.59 -14.65 -4.31
CA PRO A 286 9.67 -15.65 -4.85
C PRO A 286 9.40 -16.81 -3.90
N ASN A 287 10.43 -17.44 -3.37
CA ASN A 287 10.31 -18.56 -2.45
C ASN A 287 9.56 -18.21 -1.16
N GLN A 288 9.77 -17.00 -0.64
CA GLN A 288 9.08 -16.51 0.54
C GLN A 288 7.58 -16.30 0.26
N LEU A 289 7.23 -15.75 -0.90
CA LEU A 289 5.84 -15.62 -1.30
C LEU A 289 5.16 -16.98 -1.45
N VAL A 290 5.84 -17.94 -2.10
CA VAL A 290 5.33 -19.31 -2.24
C VAL A 290 5.10 -19.95 -0.86
N GLU A 291 6.04 -19.80 0.09
CA GLU A 291 5.89 -20.30 1.46
C GLU A 291 4.66 -19.71 2.16
N GLU A 292 4.46 -18.39 2.06
CA GLU A 292 3.32 -17.69 2.68
C GLU A 292 1.99 -18.17 2.06
N ILE A 293 1.90 -18.21 0.72
CA ILE A 293 0.69 -18.66 0.01
C ILE A 293 0.41 -20.14 0.25
N TYR A 294 1.42 -21.00 0.18
CA TYR A 294 1.26 -22.43 0.44
C TYR A 294 0.75 -22.68 1.87
N SER A 295 1.34 -21.98 2.85
CA SER A 295 0.93 -22.10 4.25
C SER A 295 -0.48 -21.58 4.49
N ASP A 296 -0.89 -20.53 3.80
CA ASP A 296 -2.25 -19.98 3.86
C ASP A 296 -3.26 -20.98 3.28
N LEU A 297 -3.06 -21.38 2.01
CA LEU A 297 -3.97 -22.26 1.29
C LEU A 297 -4.07 -23.65 1.92
N LYS A 298 -2.98 -24.20 2.50
CA LYS A 298 -3.00 -25.49 3.17
C LYS A 298 -3.93 -25.55 4.38
N ARG A 299 -4.26 -24.41 4.99
CA ARG A 299 -5.24 -24.33 6.09
C ARG A 299 -6.68 -24.50 5.59
N THR A 300 -6.97 -24.15 4.35
CA THR A 300 -8.31 -24.10 3.76
C THR A 300 -8.57 -25.19 2.72
N VAL A 301 -7.54 -25.67 2.03
CA VAL A 301 -7.63 -26.78 1.07
C VAL A 301 -7.61 -28.09 1.86
N ARG A 302 -8.76 -28.77 1.86
CA ARG A 302 -8.92 -30.15 2.39
C ARG A 302 -8.94 -31.18 1.27
#